data_ecef2aab835a53a62fd2602d80de6658
#
_entry.id   ecef2aab835a53a62fd2602d80de6658
#
_cell.length_a   1.000
_cell.length_b   1.000
_cell.length_c   1.000
_cell.angle_alpha   90.00
_cell.angle_beta   90.00
_cell.angle_gamma   90.00
#
_symmetry.space_group_name_H-M   'P 1'
#
loop_
_entity.id
_entity.type
_entity.pdbx_description
1 polymer ?
#
loop_
_entity_poly.entity_id
_entity_poly.type
_entity_poly.pdbx_seq_one_letter_code
_entity_poly.pdbx_strand_id
1 'polypeptide(L)'
;MAWEPEPPTSAVTVSEVRVIRPRGELDIATVDELDRVLREVPVTSHLVIDLAEVTFVDSVTLSRLVRAARLHEAAGTAVVLAGAAGIVQRVLSITQLDVVLRCTTTVPEAEILLGVAPEGG
;
A
#
# COMPACT_ATOMS: atom_id res chain seq x y z
N MET A 1 -16.45 2.76 7.82
CA MET A 1 -16.16 1.47 7.21
C MET A 1 -14.67 1.24 7.20
N ALA A 2 -14.27 0.25 7.88
CA ALA A 2 -12.85 -0.06 7.97
C ALA A 2 -12.36 -0.75 6.70
N TRP A 3 -11.16 -0.42 6.28
CA TRP A 3 -10.49 -1.10 5.17
C TRP A 3 -9.44 -2.02 5.76
N GLU A 4 -9.92 -3.13 6.29
CA GLU A 4 -9.10 -4.09 7.01
C GLU A 4 -8.10 -4.75 6.07
N PRO A 5 -6.93 -5.17 6.58
CA PRO A 5 -6.01 -5.95 5.77
C PRO A 5 -6.64 -7.27 5.38
N GLU A 6 -6.40 -7.67 4.15
CA GLU A 6 -6.86 -8.98 3.70
C GLU A 6 -5.96 -10.08 4.25
N PRO A 7 -6.47 -11.33 4.28
CA PRO A 7 -5.63 -12.46 4.65
C PRO A 7 -4.43 -12.59 3.69
N PRO A 8 -3.36 -13.26 4.13
CA PRO A 8 -2.21 -13.46 3.26
C PRO A 8 -2.61 -14.16 1.96
N THR A 9 -2.01 -13.71 0.85
CA THR A 9 -2.29 -14.28 -0.45
C THR A 9 -1.44 -15.51 -0.76
N SER A 10 -0.41 -15.75 0.04
CA SER A 10 0.46 -16.92 -0.15
C SER A 10 0.95 -17.38 1.21
N ALA A 11 0.97 -18.69 1.40
CA ALA A 11 1.49 -19.30 2.61
C ALA A 11 2.79 -20.04 2.35
N VAL A 12 3.33 -19.95 1.14
CA VAL A 12 4.45 -20.81 0.74
C VAL A 12 5.79 -20.09 0.84
N THR A 13 5.80 -18.80 0.60
CA THR A 13 7.04 -18.05 0.51
C THR A 13 7.53 -17.62 1.88
N VAL A 14 8.76 -17.15 1.93
CA VAL A 14 9.38 -16.62 3.12
C VAL A 14 8.61 -15.45 3.69
N SER A 15 8.08 -14.59 2.81
CA SER A 15 7.31 -13.42 3.23
C SER A 15 5.90 -13.50 2.66
N GLU A 16 4.92 -13.23 3.50
CA GLU A 16 3.53 -13.14 3.08
C GLU A 16 3.24 -11.79 2.47
N VAL A 17 2.17 -11.72 1.68
CA VAL A 17 1.68 -10.46 1.12
C VAL A 17 0.31 -10.16 1.70
N ARG A 18 0.17 -8.97 2.26
CA ARG A 18 -1.10 -8.45 2.75
C ARG A 18 -1.55 -7.34 1.84
N VAL A 19 -2.85 -7.25 1.61
CA VAL A 19 -3.44 -6.20 0.76
C VAL A 19 -4.44 -5.42 1.60
N ILE A 20 -4.33 -4.08 1.55
CA ILE A 20 -5.35 -3.22 2.14
C ILE A 20 -5.94 -2.36 1.01
N ARG A 21 -7.22 -2.01 1.14
CA ARG A 21 -7.95 -1.24 0.13
C ARG A 21 -8.66 -0.06 0.75
N PRO A 22 -7.93 1.02 1.03
CA PRO A 22 -8.58 2.23 1.54
C PRO A 22 -9.49 2.85 0.48
N ARG A 23 -10.42 3.68 0.92
CA ARG A 23 -11.42 4.30 0.05
C ARG A 23 -11.58 5.75 0.38
N GLY A 24 -11.97 6.51 -0.64
CA GLY A 24 -12.33 7.90 -0.49
C GLY A 24 -11.14 8.80 -0.28
N GLU A 25 -11.34 9.84 0.50
CA GLU A 25 -10.29 10.83 0.76
C GLU A 25 -9.42 10.36 1.92
N LEU A 26 -8.13 10.34 1.70
CA LEU A 26 -7.15 10.03 2.74
C LEU A 26 -6.48 11.33 3.15
N ASP A 27 -6.87 11.84 4.32
CA ASP A 27 -6.44 13.15 4.80
C ASP A 27 -6.29 13.13 6.31
N ILE A 28 -6.05 14.31 6.89
CA ILE A 28 -5.83 14.43 8.33
C ILE A 28 -7.03 13.89 9.14
N ALA A 29 -8.23 13.91 8.57
CA ALA A 29 -9.40 13.41 9.28
C ALA A 29 -9.47 11.89 9.31
N THR A 30 -8.80 11.20 8.38
CA THR A 30 -8.83 9.75 8.28
C THR A 30 -7.49 9.11 8.61
N VAL A 31 -6.45 9.92 8.90
CA VAL A 31 -5.09 9.38 9.06
C VAL A 31 -4.97 8.42 10.25
N ASP A 32 -5.76 8.63 11.30
CA ASP A 32 -5.70 7.73 12.46
C ASP A 32 -6.14 6.32 12.11
N GLU A 33 -7.18 6.21 11.26
CA GLU A 33 -7.62 4.89 10.81
C GLU A 33 -6.56 4.26 9.90
N LEU A 34 -5.96 5.02 9.02
CA LEU A 34 -4.88 4.52 8.18
C LEU A 34 -3.73 4.00 9.04
N ASP A 35 -3.33 4.78 10.04
CA ASP A 35 -2.26 4.36 10.95
C ASP A 35 -2.61 3.06 11.67
N ARG A 36 -3.86 2.92 12.12
CA ARG A 36 -4.31 1.71 12.78
C ARG A 36 -4.17 0.50 11.85
N VAL A 37 -4.67 0.63 10.63
CA VAL A 37 -4.62 -0.48 9.67
C VAL A 37 -3.18 -0.82 9.30
N LEU A 38 -2.33 0.19 9.11
CA LEU A 38 -0.92 -0.04 8.79
C LEU A 38 -0.22 -0.79 9.92
N ARG A 39 -0.54 -0.45 11.18
CA ARG A 39 0.07 -1.14 12.32
C ARG A 39 -0.38 -2.59 12.45
N GLU A 40 -1.54 -2.93 11.90
CA GLU A 40 -2.03 -4.31 11.96
C GLU A 40 -1.30 -5.23 10.97
N VAL A 41 -0.60 -4.67 10.01
CA VAL A 41 0.18 -5.45 9.06
C VAL A 41 1.60 -5.60 9.62
N PRO A 42 2.06 -6.84 9.88
CA PRO A 42 3.41 -7.04 10.40
C PRO A 42 4.45 -6.56 9.39
N VAL A 43 5.53 -5.95 9.89
CA VAL A 43 6.61 -5.52 9.00
C VAL A 43 7.34 -6.71 8.36
N THR A 44 7.10 -7.92 8.85
CA THR A 44 7.64 -9.14 8.25
C THR A 44 6.85 -9.59 7.02
N SER A 45 5.72 -8.94 6.74
CA SER A 45 4.93 -9.21 5.54
C SER A 45 5.13 -8.09 4.54
N HIS A 46 5.07 -8.42 3.26
CA HIS A 46 4.93 -7.39 2.23
C HIS A 46 3.53 -6.79 2.32
N LEU A 47 3.40 -5.55 1.92
CA LEU A 47 2.13 -4.83 1.97
C LEU A 47 1.84 -4.22 0.60
N VAL A 48 0.66 -4.51 0.07
CA VAL A 48 0.14 -3.85 -1.12
C VAL A 48 -1.00 -2.95 -0.68
N ILE A 49 -0.91 -1.68 -1.03
CA ILE A 49 -1.96 -0.70 -0.75
C ILE A 49 -2.65 -0.41 -2.06
N ASP A 50 -3.88 -0.88 -2.19
CA ASP A 50 -4.68 -0.69 -3.40
C ASP A 50 -5.37 0.66 -3.31
N LEU A 51 -4.95 1.59 -4.16
CA LEU A 51 -5.44 2.96 -4.17
C LEU A 51 -6.53 3.18 -5.22
N ALA A 52 -7.05 2.12 -5.82
CA ALA A 52 -8.00 2.25 -6.93
C ALA A 52 -9.27 3.02 -6.52
N GLU A 53 -9.67 2.94 -5.26
CA GLU A 53 -10.88 3.62 -4.77
C GLU A 53 -10.56 4.84 -3.93
N VAL A 54 -9.31 5.28 -3.91
CA VAL A 54 -8.89 6.49 -3.21
C VAL A 54 -9.02 7.67 -4.17
N THR A 55 -9.68 8.72 -3.71
CA THR A 55 -9.99 9.89 -4.55
C THR A 55 -9.10 11.08 -4.24
N PHE A 56 -8.39 11.07 -3.11
CA PHE A 56 -7.53 12.16 -2.72
C PHE A 56 -6.56 11.70 -1.63
N VAL A 57 -5.35 12.25 -1.65
CA VAL A 57 -4.37 12.06 -0.58
C VAL A 57 -3.75 13.41 -0.25
N ASP A 58 -3.52 13.66 1.04
CA ASP A 58 -2.83 14.88 1.45
C ASP A 58 -1.40 14.55 1.93
N SER A 59 -0.67 15.60 2.32
CA SER A 59 0.73 15.43 2.70
C SER A 59 0.90 14.61 3.98
N VAL A 60 -0.06 14.67 4.89
CA VAL A 60 0.02 13.87 6.12
C VAL A 60 -0.11 12.39 5.77
N THR A 61 -1.07 12.05 4.93
CA THR A 61 -1.23 10.68 4.44
C THR A 61 0.03 10.19 3.74
N LEU A 62 0.58 11.01 2.85
CA LEU A 62 1.80 10.65 2.13
C LEU A 62 2.95 10.35 3.08
N SER A 63 3.09 11.15 4.14
CA SER A 63 4.15 10.93 5.12
C SER A 63 3.99 9.59 5.84
N ARG A 64 2.75 9.17 6.08
CA ARG A 64 2.49 7.87 6.71
C ARG A 64 2.82 6.71 5.78
N LEU A 65 2.54 6.87 4.48
CA LEU A 65 2.88 5.85 3.50
C LEU A 65 4.40 5.69 3.38
N VAL A 66 5.12 6.80 3.35
CA VAL A 66 6.59 6.76 3.30
C VAL A 66 7.14 6.09 4.56
N ARG A 67 6.59 6.43 5.72
CA ARG A 67 7.03 5.83 6.98
C ARG A 67 6.82 4.32 6.97
N ALA A 68 5.64 3.89 6.53
CA ALA A 68 5.34 2.46 6.44
C ALA A 68 6.33 1.76 5.51
N ALA A 69 6.62 2.36 4.36
CA ALA A 69 7.56 1.79 3.42
C ALA A 69 8.95 1.63 4.04
N ARG A 70 9.40 2.62 4.80
CA ARG A 70 10.71 2.55 5.45
C ARG A 70 10.75 1.47 6.52
N LEU A 71 9.68 1.34 7.31
CA LEU A 71 9.63 0.31 8.35
C LEU A 71 9.68 -1.09 7.76
N HIS A 72 8.94 -1.31 6.67
CA HIS A 72 8.96 -2.61 5.99
C HIS A 72 10.32 -2.87 5.38
N GLU A 73 10.89 -1.87 4.72
CA GLU A 73 12.20 -2.01 4.09
C GLU A 73 13.26 -2.39 5.11
N ALA A 74 13.24 -1.79 6.30
CA ALA A 74 14.18 -2.11 7.36
C ALA A 74 14.04 -3.55 7.84
N ALA A 75 12.86 -4.14 7.67
CA ALA A 75 12.60 -5.53 8.03
C ALA A 75 12.79 -6.50 6.85
N GLY A 76 13.21 -5.99 5.69
CA GLY A 76 13.45 -6.83 4.52
C GLY A 76 12.22 -7.10 3.67
N THR A 77 11.16 -6.33 3.86
CA THR A 77 9.93 -6.47 3.07
C THR A 77 9.68 -5.17 2.30
N ALA A 78 8.58 -5.11 1.57
CA ALA A 78 8.28 -3.95 0.73
C ALA A 78 6.83 -3.53 0.84
N VAL A 79 6.60 -2.23 0.65
CA VAL A 79 5.27 -1.66 0.48
C VAL A 79 5.15 -1.24 -0.97
N VAL A 80 4.07 -1.67 -1.64
CA VAL A 80 3.80 -1.33 -3.03
C VAL A 80 2.44 -0.65 -3.10
N LEU A 81 2.39 0.50 -3.79
CA LEU A 81 1.14 1.20 -4.06
C LEU A 81 0.62 0.73 -5.40
N ALA A 82 -0.63 0.27 -5.46
CA ALA A 82 -1.22 -0.24 -6.68
C ALA A 82 -2.45 0.56 -7.04
N GLY A 83 -2.67 0.77 -8.33
CA GLY A 83 -3.92 1.31 -8.82
C GLY A 83 -4.14 2.80 -8.64
N ALA A 84 -3.10 3.56 -8.29
CA ALA A 84 -3.26 5.01 -8.19
C ALA A 84 -3.65 5.59 -9.54
N ALA A 85 -4.63 6.47 -9.53
CA ALA A 85 -5.14 7.07 -10.77
C ALA A 85 -5.57 8.51 -10.50
N GLY A 86 -5.80 9.26 -11.58
CA GLY A 86 -6.31 10.62 -11.49
C GLY A 86 -5.44 11.50 -10.61
N ILE A 87 -6.09 12.21 -9.68
CA ILE A 87 -5.40 13.17 -8.82
C ILE A 87 -4.39 12.49 -7.91
N VAL A 88 -4.66 11.26 -7.46
CA VAL A 88 -3.75 10.53 -6.59
C VAL A 88 -2.44 10.25 -7.32
N GLN A 89 -2.53 9.73 -8.54
CA GLN A 89 -1.35 9.48 -9.37
C GLN A 89 -0.58 10.78 -9.62
N ARG A 90 -1.31 11.85 -9.88
CA ARG A 90 -0.70 13.15 -10.14
C ARG A 90 0.06 13.67 -8.94
N VAL A 91 -0.52 13.54 -7.73
CA VAL A 91 0.14 13.97 -6.52
C VAL A 91 1.41 13.15 -6.28
N LEU A 92 1.35 11.84 -6.50
CA LEU A 92 2.54 10.99 -6.35
C LEU A 92 3.63 11.42 -7.34
N SER A 93 3.26 11.76 -8.56
CA SER A 93 4.20 12.17 -9.59
C SER A 93 4.82 13.53 -9.28
N ILE A 94 3.99 14.52 -8.90
CA ILE A 94 4.46 15.87 -8.61
C ILE A 94 5.39 15.89 -7.42
N THR A 95 5.09 15.10 -6.41
CA THR A 95 5.93 15.00 -5.20
C THR A 95 7.12 14.07 -5.39
N GLN A 96 7.19 13.40 -6.54
CA GLN A 96 8.23 12.42 -6.86
C GLN A 96 8.23 11.21 -5.92
N LEU A 97 7.13 10.99 -5.23
CA LEU A 97 7.01 9.82 -4.36
C LEU A 97 6.85 8.54 -5.16
N ASP A 98 6.44 8.62 -6.41
CA ASP A 98 6.38 7.46 -7.30
C ASP A 98 7.78 6.92 -7.63
N VAL A 99 8.84 7.68 -7.36
CA VAL A 99 10.21 7.21 -7.49
C VAL A 99 10.68 6.55 -6.18
N VAL A 100 10.24 7.11 -5.04
CA VAL A 100 10.63 6.61 -3.71
C VAL A 100 9.83 5.38 -3.31
N LEU A 101 8.53 5.39 -3.62
CA LEU A 101 7.63 4.29 -3.31
C LEU A 101 7.44 3.44 -4.56
N ARG A 102 7.39 2.13 -4.39
CA ARG A 102 7.11 1.24 -5.51
C ARG A 102 5.66 1.36 -5.91
N CYS A 103 5.40 1.51 -7.20
CA CYS A 103 4.05 1.70 -7.71
C CYS A 103 3.79 0.75 -8.87
N THR A 104 2.59 0.18 -8.90
CA THR A 104 2.13 -0.65 -10.02
C THR A 104 0.73 -0.19 -10.41
N THR A 105 0.25 -0.65 -11.57
CA THR A 105 -1.08 -0.26 -12.02
C THR A 105 -2.17 -1.16 -11.45
N THR A 106 -1.84 -2.37 -11.01
CA THR A 106 -2.83 -3.30 -10.45
C THR A 106 -2.23 -4.05 -9.28
N VAL A 107 -3.11 -4.62 -8.45
CA VAL A 107 -2.68 -5.50 -7.36
C VAL A 107 -1.95 -6.74 -7.87
N PRO A 108 -2.45 -7.45 -8.92
CA PRO A 108 -1.70 -8.58 -9.46
C PRO A 108 -0.28 -8.22 -9.89
N GLU A 109 -0.07 -7.06 -10.49
CA GLU A 109 1.29 -6.62 -10.84
C GLU A 109 2.15 -6.44 -9.61
N ALA A 110 1.57 -5.90 -8.53
CA ALA A 110 2.29 -5.74 -7.28
C ALA A 110 2.69 -7.11 -6.71
N GLU A 111 1.80 -8.07 -6.77
CA GLU A 111 2.10 -9.41 -6.28
C GLU A 111 3.22 -10.06 -7.08
N ILE A 112 3.20 -9.90 -8.41
CA ILE A 112 4.27 -10.40 -9.25
C ILE A 112 5.59 -9.72 -8.90
N LEU A 113 5.58 -8.41 -8.71
CA LEU A 113 6.77 -7.65 -8.32
C LEU A 113 7.34 -8.19 -7.01
N LEU A 114 6.49 -8.63 -6.09
CA LEU A 114 6.90 -9.17 -4.80
C LEU A 114 7.24 -10.66 -4.85
N GLY A 115 7.18 -11.27 -6.03
CA GLY A 115 7.56 -12.68 -6.21
C GLY A 115 6.49 -13.67 -5.83
N VAL A 116 5.23 -13.25 -5.81
CA VAL A 116 4.09 -14.09 -5.43
C VAL A 116 3.16 -14.23 -6.61
N ALA A 117 2.60 -15.43 -6.83
CA ALA A 117 1.63 -15.62 -7.88
C ALA A 117 0.33 -14.87 -7.52
N PRO A 118 -0.26 -14.15 -8.51
CA PRO A 118 -1.49 -13.42 -8.22
C PRO A 118 -2.64 -14.35 -7.88
N GLU A 119 -3.47 -13.91 -6.92
CA GLU A 119 -4.68 -14.59 -6.55
C GLU A 119 -5.73 -14.41 -7.64
N GLY A 120 -6.59 -15.42 -7.79
CA GLY A 120 -7.70 -15.31 -8.69
C GLY A 120 -7.33 -15.34 -10.14
N GLY A 121 -6.13 -15.64 -10.42
CA GLY A 121 -5.53 -15.97 -11.70
C GLY A 121 -5.85 -15.18 -12.86
#